data_32b42086c49ba8c5325d7299aad6bd13
#
_entry.id   32b42086c49ba8c5325d7299aad6bd13
#
_cell.length_a   1.000
_cell.length_b   1.000
_cell.length_c   1.000
_cell.angle_alpha   90.00
_cell.angle_beta   90.00
_cell.angle_gamma   90.00
#
_symmetry.space_group_name_H-M   'P 1'
#
loop_
_entity.id
_entity.type
_entity.pdbx_description
1 polymer ?
#
loop_
_entity_poly.entity_id
_entity_poly.type
_entity_poly.pdbx_seq_one_letter_code
_entity_poly.pdbx_strand_id
1 'polypeptide(L)' 'MQLVNIGFGSLISAERLIAVVSPDSAPVKRLVQEARDRGMLIDATFGRKTASVFIMDSDHVVLSALSTEKMAQIGRAHV' A
#
# COMPACT_ATOMS: atom_id res chain seq x y z
N MET A 1 16.22 -1.66 9.99
CA MET A 1 15.08 -1.81 9.07
C MET A 1 13.83 -1.25 9.71
N GLN A 2 13.12 -0.38 9.02
CA GLN A 2 11.85 0.14 9.50
C GLN A 2 10.69 -0.59 8.82
N LEU A 3 9.71 -0.98 9.63
CA LEU A 3 8.51 -1.63 9.14
C LEU A 3 7.31 -0.70 9.36
N VAL A 4 6.44 -0.64 8.37
CA VAL A 4 5.21 0.15 8.43
C VAL A 4 4.03 -0.80 8.54
N ASN A 5 3.20 -0.58 9.56
CA ASN A 5 1.97 -1.35 9.75
C ASN A 5 0.91 -0.82 8.79
N ILE A 6 0.46 -1.69 7.88
CA ILE A 6 -0.56 -1.35 6.90
C ILE A 6 -1.93 -1.94 7.27
N GLY A 7 -2.07 -2.34 8.52
CA GLY A 7 -3.34 -2.84 9.05
C GLY A 7 -3.41 -4.36 9.12
N PHE A 8 -4.21 -4.86 10.03
CA PHE A 8 -4.53 -6.29 10.16
C PHE A 8 -3.30 -7.19 10.30
N GLY A 9 -2.26 -6.70 10.98
CA GLY A 9 -1.06 -7.47 11.21
C GLY A 9 -0.08 -7.53 10.05
N SER A 10 -0.36 -6.84 8.95
CA SER A 10 0.52 -6.81 7.79
C SER A 10 1.55 -5.70 7.92
N LEU A 11 2.80 -6.01 7.61
CA LEU A 11 3.92 -5.05 7.68
C LEU A 11 4.64 -4.99 6.34
N ILE A 12 5.09 -3.80 5.98
CA ILE A 12 5.94 -3.61 4.79
C ILE A 12 7.20 -2.87 5.18
N SER A 13 8.26 -3.04 4.39
CA SER A 13 9.52 -2.32 4.61
C SER A 13 9.40 -0.88 4.13
N ALA A 14 9.59 0.07 5.03
CA ALA A 14 9.53 1.50 4.69
C ALA A 14 10.63 1.88 3.70
N GLU A 15 11.78 1.20 3.76
CA GLU A 15 12.90 1.49 2.89
C GLU A 15 12.66 1.11 1.43
N ARG A 16 11.72 0.18 1.20
CA ARG A 16 11.39 -0.29 -0.14
C ARG A 16 10.12 0.35 -0.68
N LEU A 17 9.53 1.24 0.09
CA LEU A 17 8.29 1.92 -0.29
C LEU A 17 8.63 3.14 -1.14
N ILE A 18 8.05 3.21 -2.34
CA ILE A 18 8.21 4.36 -3.23
C ILE A 18 7.13 5.41 -2.95
N ALA A 19 5.87 4.96 -2.87
CA ALA A 19 4.75 5.87 -2.73
C ALA A 19 3.55 5.20 -2.09
N VAL A 20 2.74 6.02 -1.41
CA VAL A 20 1.42 5.61 -0.91
C VAL A 20 0.41 6.50 -1.58
N VAL A 21 -0.54 5.92 -2.29
CA VAL A 21 -1.49 6.68 -3.10
C VAL A 21 -2.93 6.22 -2.82
N SER A 22 -3.87 7.09 -3.17
CA SER A 22 -5.30 6.76 -3.07
C SER A 22 -5.71 5.86 -4.23
N PRO A 23 -6.59 4.87 -3.99
CA PRO A 23 -7.07 3.99 -5.06
C PRO A 23 -8.05 4.66 -6.01
N ASP A 24 -8.47 5.89 -5.75
CA ASP A 24 -9.61 6.51 -6.44
C ASP A 24 -9.28 7.12 -7.80
N SER A 25 -8.01 7.29 -8.14
CA SER A 25 -7.64 7.88 -9.42
C SER A 25 -7.56 6.82 -10.52
N ALA A 26 -7.86 7.24 -11.77
CA ALA A 26 -7.76 6.34 -12.92
C ALA A 26 -6.34 5.80 -13.14
N PRO A 27 -5.28 6.62 -13.04
CA PRO A 27 -3.92 6.09 -13.17
C PRO A 27 -3.58 5.02 -12.15
N VAL A 28 -4.03 5.17 -10.89
CA VAL A 28 -3.77 4.20 -9.83
C VAL A 28 -4.54 2.90 -10.09
N LYS A 29 -5.79 3.00 -10.54
CA LYS A 29 -6.59 1.81 -10.90
C LYS A 29 -5.92 1.01 -12.01
N ARG A 30 -5.35 1.69 -12.99
CA ARG A 30 -4.60 1.05 -14.09
C ARG A 30 -3.35 0.36 -13.56
N LEU A 31 -2.63 1.02 -12.66
CA LEU A 31 -1.43 0.47 -12.04
C LEU A 31 -1.73 -0.82 -11.27
N VAL A 32 -2.84 -0.81 -10.51
CA VAL A 32 -3.30 -1.99 -9.78
C VAL A 32 -3.63 -3.13 -10.73
N GLN A 33 -4.33 -2.82 -11.82
CA GLN A 33 -4.71 -3.84 -12.79
C GLN A 33 -3.47 -4.45 -13.47
N GLU A 34 -2.50 -3.62 -13.83
CA GLU A 34 -1.24 -4.09 -14.43
C GLU A 34 -0.47 -4.99 -13.47
N ALA A 35 -0.42 -4.61 -12.19
CA ALA A 35 0.24 -5.43 -11.17
C ALA A 35 -0.47 -6.78 -11.01
N ARG A 36 -1.79 -6.78 -11.05
CA ARG A 36 -2.58 -8.02 -10.98
C ARG A 36 -2.25 -8.93 -12.15
N ASP A 37 -2.20 -8.37 -13.36
CA ASP A 37 -1.92 -9.13 -14.58
C ASP A 37 -0.52 -9.73 -14.57
N ARG A 38 0.43 -9.07 -13.91
CA ARG A 38 1.82 -9.53 -13.82
C ARG A 38 2.07 -10.45 -12.63
N GLY A 39 1.06 -10.67 -11.77
CA GLY A 39 1.25 -11.45 -10.56
C GLY A 39 2.05 -10.70 -9.49
N MET A 40 2.09 -9.38 -9.56
CA MET A 40 2.83 -8.52 -8.62
C MET A 40 1.92 -7.79 -7.64
N LEU A 41 0.65 -8.15 -7.57
CA LEU A 41 -0.31 -7.53 -6.67
C LEU A 41 -0.41 -8.33 -5.37
N ILE A 42 -0.28 -7.62 -4.27
CA ILE A 42 -0.45 -8.20 -2.93
C ILE A 42 -1.68 -7.56 -2.30
N ASP A 43 -2.70 -8.36 -2.00
CA ASP A 43 -3.92 -7.87 -1.37
C ASP A 43 -3.84 -8.09 0.14
N ALA A 44 -3.65 -7.00 0.88
CA ALA A 44 -3.58 -7.03 2.34
C ALA A 44 -4.82 -6.40 2.98
N THR A 45 -5.93 -6.37 2.25
CA THR A 45 -7.18 -5.78 2.76
C THR A 45 -8.02 -6.75 3.58
N PHE A 46 -7.75 -8.04 3.45
CA PHE A 46 -8.53 -9.09 4.11
C PHE A 46 -10.03 -9.00 3.78
N GLY A 47 -10.34 -8.75 2.51
CA GLY A 47 -11.73 -8.65 2.05
C GLY A 47 -12.39 -7.31 2.29
N ARG A 48 -11.67 -6.33 2.88
CA ARG A 48 -12.21 -5.00 3.13
C ARG A 48 -11.97 -4.10 1.92
N LYS A 49 -12.65 -2.95 1.91
CA LYS A 49 -12.45 -1.98 0.83
C LYS A 49 -11.02 -1.42 0.86
N THR A 50 -10.41 -1.34 -0.30
CA THR A 50 -9.09 -0.73 -0.43
C THR A 50 -9.16 0.75 -0.12
N ALA A 51 -8.36 1.20 0.84
CA ALA A 51 -8.29 2.60 1.24
C ALA A 51 -6.98 3.26 0.82
N SER A 52 -5.92 2.47 0.62
CA SER A 52 -4.62 2.98 0.17
C SER A 52 -3.90 1.92 -0.67
N VAL A 53 -3.00 2.41 -1.52
CA VAL A 53 -2.20 1.57 -2.42
C VAL A 53 -0.74 1.90 -2.20
N PHE A 54 0.07 0.89 -1.90
CA PHE A 54 1.49 1.03 -1.64
C PHE A 54 2.28 0.55 -2.85
N ILE A 55 3.15 1.40 -3.37
CA ILE A 55 3.99 1.07 -4.51
C ILE A 55 5.40 0.83 -4.02
N MET A 56 5.90 -0.38 -4.25
CA MET A 56 7.20 -0.82 -3.77
C MET A 56 8.27 -0.70 -4.87
N ASP A 57 9.53 -0.63 -4.46
CA ASP A 57 10.66 -0.53 -5.40
C ASP A 57 10.85 -1.78 -6.25
N SER A 58 10.25 -2.89 -5.85
CA SER A 58 10.29 -4.17 -6.59
C SER A 58 9.18 -4.29 -7.63
N ASP A 59 8.44 -3.23 -7.91
CA ASP A 59 7.25 -3.20 -8.77
C ASP A 59 6.03 -3.91 -8.18
N HIS A 60 6.13 -4.37 -6.94
CA HIS A 60 4.97 -4.91 -6.25
C HIS A 60 4.03 -3.78 -5.84
N VAL A 61 2.74 -4.06 -5.93
CA VAL A 61 1.69 -3.13 -5.51
C VAL A 61 0.90 -3.81 -4.40
N VAL A 62 0.78 -3.13 -3.26
CA VAL A 62 0.12 -3.68 -2.07
C VAL A 62 -1.15 -2.89 -1.79
N LEU A 63 -2.27 -3.58 -1.68
CA LEU A 63 -3.55 -2.96 -1.32
C LEU A 63 -3.74 -3.04 0.19
N SER A 64 -4.18 -1.94 0.80
CA SER A 64 -4.44 -1.88 2.24
C SER A 64 -5.81 -1.27 2.51
N ALA A 65 -6.46 -1.72 3.58
CA ALA A 65 -7.70 -1.13 4.07
C ALA A 65 -7.44 0.06 5.00
N LEU A 66 -6.19 0.35 5.32
CA LEU A 66 -5.81 1.48 6.16
C LEU A 66 -5.72 2.74 5.30
N SER A 67 -6.35 3.83 5.75
CA SER A 67 -6.37 5.08 4.97
C SER A 67 -5.02 5.77 4.94
N THR A 68 -4.80 6.59 3.90
CA THR A 68 -3.57 7.38 3.77
C THR A 68 -3.39 8.35 4.93
N GLU A 69 -4.48 8.89 5.46
CA GLU A 69 -4.43 9.76 6.65
C GLU A 69 -3.86 9.02 7.85
N LYS A 70 -4.34 7.80 8.08
CA LYS A 70 -3.84 6.97 9.18
C LYS A 70 -2.37 6.64 8.99
N MET A 71 -1.95 6.39 7.77
CA MET A 71 -0.55 6.12 7.48
C MET A 71 0.32 7.34 7.76
N ALA A 72 -0.15 8.53 7.43
CA ALA A 72 0.58 9.77 7.73
C ALA A 72 0.74 9.97 9.23
N GLN A 73 -0.29 9.67 10.02
CA GLN A 73 -0.23 9.77 11.47
C GLN A 73 0.77 8.77 12.06
N ILE A 74 0.77 7.55 11.55
CA ILE A 74 1.72 6.52 11.98
C ILE A 74 3.15 6.94 11.65
N GLY A 75 3.37 7.48 10.45
CA GLY A 75 4.68 7.98 10.05
C GLY A 75 5.20 9.08 10.96
N ARG A 76 4.32 9.97 11.41
CA ARG A 76 4.70 11.05 12.34
C ARG A 76 5.11 10.51 13.72
N ALA A 77 4.52 9.41 14.12
CA ALA A 77 4.83 8.81 15.43
C ALA A 77 6.25 8.25 15.48
N HIS A 78 6.88 8.05 14.36
CA HIS A 78 8.22 7.48 14.27
C HIS A 78 9.32 8.51 14.00
N VAL A 79 8.97 9.77 13.92
CA VAL A 79 9.95 10.84 13.64
C VAL A 79 10.61 11.33 14.92
#